data_617160baebac3259cadbea7b29b722d2
#
_entry.id   617160baebac3259cadbea7b29b722d2
#
_cell.length_a   1.000
_cell.length_b   1.000
_cell.length_c   1.000
_cell.angle_alpha   90.00
_cell.angle_beta   90.00
_cell.angle_gamma   90.00
#
_symmetry.space_group_name_H-M   'P 1'
#
loop_
_entity.id
_entity.type
_entity.pdbx_description
1 polymer ?
#
loop_
_entity_poly.entity_id
_entity_poly.type
_entity_poly.pdbx_seq_one_letter_code
_entity_poly.pdbx_strand_id
1 'polypeptide(L)'
;MKKFDVITIGGSASGLVASMTGKANYKDKSFLLIRKEKDAMVPCGIPYIFNALDSSDKNVMPLGGLQKSGVEFLQDEVIKINREDKTVETKNNGVYEYEKLIVATGSTPYKPTWLNGSTLENVFTIPKDKIYLDEIKEKFNGMKKIVTIGAGFIGVEVSEQLSLAGKEV
;
A
#
# COMPACT_ATOMS: atom_id res chain seq x y z
N MET A 1 11.82 22.45 13.10
CA MET A 1 11.29 21.09 13.01
C MET A 1 9.85 21.15 13.49
N LYS A 2 8.91 20.57 12.73
CA LYS A 2 7.48 20.54 13.12
C LYS A 2 7.25 19.32 14.03
N LYS A 3 6.44 19.51 15.08
CA LYS A 3 6.14 18.48 16.10
C LYS A 3 4.69 18.06 16.02
N PHE A 4 4.43 16.77 16.17
CA PHE A 4 3.10 16.17 16.26
C PHE A 4 2.99 15.26 17.49
N ASP A 5 1.83 15.20 18.09
CA ASP A 5 1.56 14.22 19.15
C ASP A 5 1.63 12.80 18.61
N VAL A 6 1.08 12.58 17.41
CA VAL A 6 1.09 11.26 16.76
C VAL A 6 1.50 11.38 15.30
N ILE A 7 2.51 10.59 14.89
CA ILE A 7 2.84 10.40 13.47
C ILE A 7 2.52 8.96 13.09
N THR A 8 1.82 8.78 11.97
CA THR A 8 1.55 7.47 11.36
C THR A 8 2.34 7.35 10.06
N ILE A 9 3.16 6.31 9.93
CA ILE A 9 3.87 5.98 8.70
C ILE A 9 3.12 4.88 7.96
N GLY A 10 2.64 5.20 6.76
CA GLY A 10 1.81 4.32 5.94
C GLY A 10 0.34 4.71 5.99
N GLY A 11 -0.27 4.85 4.81
CA GLY A 11 -1.61 5.38 4.62
C GLY A 11 -2.52 4.48 3.78
N SER A 12 -2.41 3.17 3.95
CA SER A 12 -3.40 2.18 3.51
C SER A 12 -4.39 1.90 4.66
N ALA A 13 -5.15 0.81 4.62
CA ALA A 13 -6.26 0.53 5.52
C ALA A 13 -5.91 0.76 7.01
N SER A 14 -4.87 0.11 7.51
CA SER A 14 -4.51 0.18 8.94
C SER A 14 -4.07 1.58 9.39
N GLY A 15 -3.22 2.25 8.59
CA GLY A 15 -2.72 3.59 8.94
C GLY A 15 -3.82 4.66 8.89
N LEU A 16 -4.68 4.61 7.87
CA LEU A 16 -5.84 5.51 7.77
C LEU A 16 -6.78 5.33 8.95
N VAL A 17 -7.21 4.10 9.23
CA VAL A 17 -8.14 3.82 10.32
C VAL A 17 -7.53 4.19 11.67
N ALA A 18 -6.25 3.85 11.93
CA ALA A 18 -5.57 4.19 13.17
C ALA A 18 -5.51 5.71 13.38
N SER A 19 -5.15 6.48 12.35
CA SER A 19 -5.05 7.94 12.44
C SER A 19 -6.42 8.59 12.65
N MET A 20 -7.42 8.20 11.88
CA MET A 20 -8.77 8.77 11.98
C MET A 20 -9.44 8.42 13.30
N THR A 21 -9.34 7.17 13.75
CA THR A 21 -9.88 6.73 15.05
C THR A 21 -9.14 7.40 16.19
N GLY A 22 -7.81 7.49 16.11
CA GLY A 22 -7.00 8.22 17.08
C GLY A 22 -7.45 9.67 17.21
N LYS A 23 -7.56 10.39 16.09
CA LYS A 23 -7.99 11.79 16.08
C LYS A 23 -9.42 11.98 16.60
N ALA A 24 -10.32 11.07 16.28
CA ALA A 24 -11.70 11.12 16.77
C ALA A 24 -11.80 10.99 18.30
N ASN A 25 -10.93 10.17 18.91
CA ASN A 25 -10.89 9.94 20.36
C ASN A 25 -10.02 10.96 21.12
N TYR A 26 -8.99 11.52 20.47
CA TYR A 26 -8.06 12.48 21.04
C TYR A 26 -8.09 13.78 20.24
N LYS A 27 -9.19 14.52 20.36
CA LYS A 27 -9.50 15.69 19.54
C LYS A 27 -8.52 16.85 19.69
N ASP A 28 -7.92 16.99 20.86
CA ASP A 28 -6.91 18.00 21.23
C ASP A 28 -5.50 17.65 20.71
N LYS A 29 -5.26 16.40 20.31
CA LYS A 29 -3.97 15.94 19.83
C LYS A 29 -3.77 16.21 18.33
N SER A 30 -2.54 16.53 17.95
CA SER A 30 -2.12 16.71 16.56
C SER A 30 -1.73 15.37 15.94
N PHE A 31 -2.24 15.08 14.74
CA PHE A 31 -1.95 13.86 13.99
C PHE A 31 -1.40 14.19 12.61
N LEU A 32 -0.32 13.51 12.23
CA LEU A 32 0.24 13.52 10.88
C LEU A 32 0.26 12.09 10.33
N LEU A 33 -0.31 11.89 9.14
CA LEU A 33 -0.16 10.66 8.38
C LEU A 33 0.79 10.91 7.21
N ILE A 34 1.87 10.14 7.13
CA ILE A 34 2.85 10.19 6.04
C ILE A 34 2.68 8.95 5.17
N ARG A 35 2.48 9.14 3.86
CA ARG A 35 2.33 8.07 2.88
C ARG A 35 3.15 8.36 1.63
N LYS A 36 3.89 7.37 1.19
CA LYS A 36 4.73 7.45 -0.01
C LYS A 36 3.89 7.51 -1.29
N GLU A 37 2.95 6.61 -1.43
CA GLU A 37 2.14 6.47 -2.64
C GLU A 37 1.11 7.59 -2.74
N LYS A 38 0.94 8.13 -3.95
CA LYS A 38 -0.15 9.05 -4.27
C LYS A 38 -1.50 8.33 -4.09
N ASP A 39 -1.62 7.17 -4.72
CA ASP A 39 -2.83 6.36 -4.75
C ASP A 39 -2.61 5.05 -3.99
N ALA A 40 -3.14 4.96 -2.77
CA ALA A 40 -3.10 3.70 -2.01
C ALA A 40 -4.23 2.78 -2.47
N MET A 41 -3.87 1.54 -2.78
CA MET A 41 -4.85 0.51 -3.13
C MET A 41 -5.55 -0.03 -1.88
N VAL A 42 -6.82 -0.43 -2.05
CA VAL A 42 -7.51 -1.28 -1.06
C VAL A 42 -6.90 -2.68 -1.17
N PRO A 43 -6.19 -3.18 -0.15
CA PRO A 43 -5.40 -4.42 -0.29
C PRO A 43 -6.25 -5.63 -0.71
N CYS A 44 -7.41 -5.81 -0.09
CA CYS A 44 -8.32 -6.92 -0.40
C CYS A 44 -9.01 -6.79 -1.77
N GLY A 45 -8.96 -5.63 -2.40
CA GLY A 45 -9.51 -5.39 -3.74
C GLY A 45 -8.51 -5.62 -4.86
N ILE A 46 -7.22 -5.80 -4.56
CA ILE A 46 -6.18 -5.95 -5.57
C ILE A 46 -6.42 -7.12 -6.53
N PRO A 47 -6.78 -8.33 -6.09
CA PRO A 47 -7.05 -9.43 -7.02
C PRO A 47 -8.13 -9.10 -8.06
N TYR A 48 -9.14 -8.36 -7.67
CA TYR A 48 -10.29 -8.04 -8.53
C TYR A 48 -9.98 -7.09 -9.68
N ILE A 49 -8.83 -6.38 -9.66
CA ILE A 49 -8.41 -5.55 -10.80
C ILE A 49 -8.10 -6.37 -12.06
N PHE A 50 -7.83 -7.66 -11.91
CA PHE A 50 -7.48 -8.54 -13.04
C PHE A 50 -8.70 -9.02 -13.83
N ASN A 51 -9.92 -8.86 -13.29
CA ASN A 51 -11.16 -9.18 -14.02
C ASN A 51 -12.36 -8.36 -13.56
N ALA A 52 -12.82 -8.49 -12.30
CA ALA A 52 -14.11 -7.94 -11.84
C ALA A 52 -14.17 -6.41 -11.84
N LEU A 53 -13.01 -5.74 -11.74
CA LEU A 53 -12.92 -4.28 -11.85
C LEU A 53 -12.34 -3.91 -13.22
N ASP A 54 -13.03 -3.02 -13.94
CA ASP A 54 -12.58 -2.54 -15.26
C ASP A 54 -11.26 -1.78 -15.14
N SER A 55 -11.10 -1.00 -14.06
CA SER A 55 -9.93 -0.17 -13.80
C SER A 55 -9.45 -0.33 -12.35
N SER A 56 -8.14 -0.29 -12.14
CA SER A 56 -7.52 -0.21 -10.82
C SER A 56 -7.92 1.06 -10.05
N ASP A 57 -8.36 2.12 -10.73
CA ASP A 57 -8.88 3.35 -10.13
C ASP A 57 -10.09 3.09 -9.23
N LYS A 58 -10.89 2.05 -9.56
CA LYS A 58 -12.01 1.61 -8.73
C LYS A 58 -11.59 0.95 -7.41
N ASN A 59 -10.30 0.62 -7.28
CA ASN A 59 -9.71 0.02 -6.08
C ASN A 59 -8.83 0.99 -5.28
N VAL A 60 -8.86 2.28 -5.59
CA VAL A 60 -8.09 3.30 -4.85
C VAL A 60 -8.83 3.70 -3.58
N MET A 61 -8.09 3.78 -2.48
CA MET A 61 -8.61 4.18 -1.17
C MET A 61 -8.80 5.70 -1.10
N PRO A 62 -10.03 6.20 -0.89
CA PRO A 62 -10.28 7.64 -0.89
C PRO A 62 -9.71 8.33 0.34
N LEU A 63 -9.10 9.50 0.18
CA LEU A 63 -8.57 10.35 1.26
C LEU A 63 -9.61 11.31 1.86
N GLY A 64 -10.80 11.41 1.28
CA GLY A 64 -11.79 12.41 1.69
C GLY A 64 -12.22 12.31 3.16
N GLY A 65 -12.23 11.11 3.73
CA GLY A 65 -12.50 10.91 5.16
C GLY A 65 -11.37 11.44 6.05
N LEU A 66 -10.11 11.24 5.64
CA LEU A 66 -8.94 11.71 6.36
C LEU A 66 -8.91 13.24 6.46
N GLN A 67 -9.15 13.92 5.35
CA GLN A 67 -9.19 15.40 5.31
C GLN A 67 -10.25 15.98 6.26
N LYS A 68 -11.42 15.34 6.33
CA LYS A 68 -12.51 15.75 7.23
C LYS A 68 -12.25 15.43 8.69
N SER A 69 -11.38 14.47 8.99
CA SER A 69 -11.09 14.04 10.38
C SER A 69 -10.19 15.02 11.14
N GLY A 70 -9.51 15.95 10.47
CA GLY A 70 -8.53 16.84 11.06
C GLY A 70 -7.15 16.21 11.28
N VAL A 71 -6.87 15.08 10.60
CA VAL A 71 -5.52 14.51 10.48
C VAL A 71 -4.79 15.23 9.35
N GLU A 72 -3.59 15.73 9.61
CA GLU A 72 -2.73 16.28 8.57
C GLU A 72 -2.19 15.13 7.70
N PHE A 73 -2.06 15.38 6.40
CA PHE A 73 -1.56 14.42 5.43
C PHE A 73 -0.30 14.95 4.74
N LEU A 74 0.72 14.11 4.66
CA LEU A 74 1.94 14.37 3.91
C LEU A 74 2.21 13.23 2.94
N GLN A 75 2.26 13.55 1.64
CA GLN A 75 2.74 12.60 0.64
C GLN A 75 4.26 12.70 0.58
N ASP A 76 4.94 11.76 1.24
CA ASP A 76 6.40 11.63 1.20
C ASP A 76 6.83 10.23 1.68
N GLU A 77 8.08 9.88 1.41
CA GLU A 77 8.70 8.64 1.86
C GLU A 77 9.48 8.89 3.16
N VAL A 78 9.14 8.16 4.23
CA VAL A 78 9.97 8.15 5.44
C VAL A 78 11.18 7.26 5.19
N ILE A 79 12.37 7.85 5.29
CA ILE A 79 13.64 7.18 5.00
C ILE A 79 14.42 6.80 6.27
N LYS A 80 14.07 7.42 7.41
CA LYS A 80 14.74 7.14 8.69
C LYS A 80 13.82 7.39 9.88
N ILE A 81 13.93 6.54 10.89
CA ILE A 81 13.31 6.71 12.20
C ILE A 81 14.43 6.78 13.23
N ASN A 82 14.51 7.90 13.96
CA ASN A 82 15.35 8.03 15.13
C ASN A 82 14.51 7.85 16.39
N ARG A 83 14.70 6.75 17.09
CA ARG A 83 13.91 6.40 18.27
C ARG A 83 14.32 7.17 19.52
N GLU A 84 15.58 7.54 19.62
CA GLU A 84 16.13 8.28 20.77
C GLU A 84 15.60 9.71 20.78
N ASP A 85 15.72 10.40 19.66
CA ASP A 85 15.25 11.77 19.49
C ASP A 85 13.76 11.86 19.15
N LYS A 86 13.08 10.71 18.97
CA LYS A 86 11.67 10.61 18.54
C LYS A 86 11.40 11.42 17.28
N THR A 87 12.19 11.22 16.24
CA THR A 87 12.04 11.90 14.96
C THR A 87 11.89 10.92 13.80
N VAL A 88 11.21 11.37 12.76
CA VAL A 88 11.18 10.73 11.44
C VAL A 88 11.74 11.69 10.41
N GLU A 89 12.58 11.18 9.52
CA GLU A 89 13.11 11.91 8.38
C GLU A 89 12.41 11.47 7.10
N THR A 90 11.96 12.45 6.34
CA THR A 90 11.32 12.23 5.04
C THR A 90 12.27 12.62 3.92
N LYS A 91 12.08 12.02 2.76
CA LYS A 91 12.97 12.17 1.61
C LYS A 91 13.02 13.62 1.08
N ASN A 92 11.89 14.32 1.09
CA ASN A 92 11.75 15.63 0.43
C ASN A 92 11.37 16.78 1.37
N ASN A 93 10.75 16.50 2.52
CA ASN A 93 10.14 17.51 3.38
C ASN A 93 10.82 17.64 4.76
N GLY A 94 11.98 16.99 4.96
CA GLY A 94 12.81 17.14 6.14
C GLY A 94 12.37 16.27 7.34
N VAL A 95 12.57 16.80 8.54
CA VAL A 95 12.46 16.03 9.79
C VAL A 95 11.26 16.51 10.61
N TYR A 96 10.53 15.54 11.18
CA TYR A 96 9.36 15.74 12.04
C TYR A 96 9.56 15.07 13.38
N GLU A 97 9.20 15.73 14.48
CA GLU A 97 9.23 15.18 15.85
C GLU A 97 7.87 14.57 16.20
N TYR A 98 7.86 13.45 16.93
CA TYR A 98 6.64 12.79 17.39
C TYR A 98 6.69 12.50 18.90
N GLU A 99 5.53 12.48 19.55
CA GLU A 99 5.39 11.88 20.87
C GLU A 99 5.14 10.37 20.78
N LYS A 100 4.25 9.97 19.89
CA LYS A 100 3.92 8.56 19.57
C LYS A 100 4.06 8.30 18.07
N LEU A 101 4.56 7.12 17.72
CA LEU A 101 4.73 6.69 16.35
C LEU A 101 3.92 5.43 16.08
N ILE A 102 3.14 5.45 15.00
CA ILE A 102 2.42 4.29 14.47
C ILE A 102 3.12 3.87 13.17
N VAL A 103 3.61 2.63 13.13
CA VAL A 103 4.23 2.06 11.93
C VAL A 103 3.22 1.14 11.25
N ALA A 104 2.71 1.57 10.10
CA ALA A 104 1.68 0.89 9.32
C ALA A 104 2.11 0.73 7.84
N THR A 105 3.39 0.45 7.62
CA THR A 105 4.04 0.42 6.29
C THR A 105 3.63 -0.75 5.41
N GLY A 106 2.90 -1.72 5.96
CA GLY A 106 2.42 -2.89 5.24
C GLY A 106 3.53 -3.91 4.97
N SER A 107 3.41 -4.61 3.85
CA SER A 107 4.33 -5.68 3.45
C SER A 107 4.68 -5.57 1.98
N THR A 108 5.87 -6.02 1.63
CA THR A 108 6.35 -6.18 0.26
C THR A 108 6.33 -7.66 -0.12
N PRO A 109 5.91 -8.03 -1.34
CA PRO A 109 5.98 -9.41 -1.80
C PRO A 109 7.39 -9.95 -1.74
N TYR A 110 7.53 -11.16 -1.23
CA TYR A 110 8.81 -11.86 -1.17
C TYR A 110 8.98 -12.75 -2.41
N LYS A 111 10.14 -12.64 -3.07
CA LYS A 111 10.57 -13.58 -4.11
C LYS A 111 11.52 -14.59 -3.47
N PRO A 112 11.14 -15.89 -3.37
CA PRO A 112 11.98 -16.88 -2.72
C PRO A 112 13.31 -17.07 -3.45
N THR A 113 14.42 -17.15 -2.72
CA THR A 113 15.76 -17.36 -3.28
C THR A 113 15.93 -18.75 -3.89
N TRP A 114 15.15 -19.74 -3.43
CA TRP A 114 15.13 -21.09 -3.97
C TRP A 114 14.39 -21.21 -5.31
N LEU A 115 13.59 -20.22 -5.68
CA LEU A 115 12.85 -20.22 -6.94
C LEU A 115 13.77 -19.82 -8.09
N ASN A 116 14.27 -20.81 -8.80
CA ASN A 116 15.07 -20.58 -10.00
C ASN A 116 14.24 -19.79 -11.03
N GLY A 117 14.85 -18.76 -11.61
CA GLY A 117 14.18 -17.91 -12.59
C GLY A 117 13.31 -16.81 -11.98
N SER A 118 13.31 -16.59 -10.65
CA SER A 118 12.51 -15.55 -9.99
C SER A 118 12.78 -14.11 -10.48
N THR A 119 13.90 -13.90 -11.17
CA THR A 119 14.32 -12.61 -11.74
C THR A 119 14.01 -12.44 -13.23
N LEU A 120 13.41 -13.44 -13.86
CA LEU A 120 13.02 -13.36 -15.27
C LEU A 120 11.92 -12.30 -15.47
N GLU A 121 11.90 -11.68 -16.65
CA GLU A 121 10.97 -10.60 -16.99
C GLU A 121 9.49 -10.99 -16.95
N ASN A 122 9.19 -12.27 -17.13
CA ASN A 122 7.84 -12.82 -17.07
C ASN A 122 7.45 -13.36 -15.69
N VAL A 123 8.25 -13.08 -14.65
CA VAL A 123 7.96 -13.44 -13.25
C VAL A 123 7.56 -12.21 -12.47
N PHE A 124 6.28 -12.14 -12.13
CA PHE A 124 5.65 -11.01 -11.47
C PHE A 124 5.34 -11.33 -10.01
N THR A 125 5.20 -10.29 -9.19
CA THR A 125 4.63 -10.36 -7.84
C THR A 125 3.40 -9.47 -7.79
N ILE A 126 2.60 -9.59 -6.73
CA ILE A 126 1.40 -8.75 -6.53
C ILE A 126 1.65 -7.80 -5.35
N PRO A 127 2.33 -6.67 -5.59
CA PRO A 127 2.54 -5.63 -4.57
C PRO A 127 1.29 -4.75 -4.40
N LYS A 128 1.36 -3.79 -3.47
CA LYS A 128 0.32 -2.77 -3.27
C LYS A 128 0.66 -1.45 -4.00
N ASP A 129 1.29 -1.57 -5.15
CA ASP A 129 1.72 -0.45 -6.01
C ASP A 129 0.82 -0.39 -7.25
N LYS A 130 0.01 0.67 -7.33
CA LYS A 130 -0.96 0.83 -8.42
C LYS A 130 -0.30 0.88 -9.78
N ILE A 131 0.80 1.64 -9.92
CA ILE A 131 1.48 1.83 -11.21
C ILE A 131 1.99 0.49 -11.73
N TYR A 132 2.70 -0.24 -10.87
CA TYR A 132 3.19 -1.58 -11.22
C TYR A 132 2.06 -2.57 -11.52
N LEU A 133 0.95 -2.52 -10.76
CA LEU A 133 -0.19 -3.40 -11.00
C LEU A 133 -0.88 -3.12 -12.34
N ASP A 134 -0.95 -1.85 -12.74
CA ASP A 134 -1.48 -1.47 -14.06
C ASP A 134 -0.58 -2.01 -15.18
N GLU A 135 0.75 -1.88 -15.04
CA GLU A 135 1.71 -2.42 -16.02
C GLU A 135 1.59 -3.94 -16.16
N ILE A 136 1.48 -4.70 -15.06
CA ILE A 136 1.35 -6.17 -15.16
C ILE A 136 -0.02 -6.59 -15.68
N LYS A 137 -1.08 -5.85 -15.36
CA LYS A 137 -2.41 -6.09 -15.93
C LYS A 137 -2.37 -6.00 -17.47
N GLU A 138 -1.73 -4.96 -18.00
CA GLU A 138 -1.54 -4.83 -19.46
C GLU A 138 -0.74 -5.99 -20.05
N LYS A 139 0.35 -6.40 -19.39
CA LYS A 139 1.13 -7.57 -19.85
C LYS A 139 0.30 -8.85 -19.84
N PHE A 140 -0.54 -9.04 -18.82
CA PHE A 140 -1.42 -10.20 -18.72
C PHE A 140 -2.48 -10.25 -19.83
N ASN A 141 -2.91 -9.11 -20.36
CA ASN A 141 -3.87 -9.07 -21.47
C ASN A 141 -3.36 -9.88 -22.69
N GLY A 142 -2.08 -9.81 -22.99
CA GLY A 142 -1.44 -10.57 -24.08
C GLY A 142 -1.15 -12.05 -23.79
N MET A 143 -1.28 -12.49 -22.54
CA MET A 143 -0.93 -13.86 -22.13
C MET A 143 -2.17 -14.76 -22.16
N LYS A 144 -2.02 -15.99 -22.68
CA LYS A 144 -3.07 -17.01 -22.66
C LYS A 144 -2.97 -17.93 -21.44
N LYS A 145 -1.73 -18.24 -21.05
CA LYS A 145 -1.42 -19.18 -19.95
C LYS A 145 -0.59 -18.47 -18.90
N ILE A 146 -0.99 -18.61 -17.65
CA ILE A 146 -0.34 -18.03 -16.49
C ILE A 146 -0.17 -19.12 -15.43
N VAL A 147 0.99 -19.17 -14.79
CA VAL A 147 1.26 -20.09 -13.68
C VAL A 147 1.33 -19.27 -12.39
N THR A 148 0.51 -19.62 -11.42
CA THR A 148 0.56 -19.03 -10.08
C THR A 148 1.41 -19.91 -9.16
N ILE A 149 2.41 -19.31 -8.51
CA ILE A 149 3.26 -19.98 -7.53
C ILE A 149 2.88 -19.49 -6.14
N GLY A 150 2.23 -20.36 -5.37
CA GLY A 150 1.75 -20.08 -4.03
C GLY A 150 0.22 -20.14 -3.91
N ALA A 151 -0.26 -20.96 -2.97
CA ALA A 151 -1.68 -21.19 -2.73
C ALA A 151 -2.18 -20.47 -1.46
N GLY A 152 -1.58 -19.32 -1.11
CA GLY A 152 -2.14 -18.40 -0.12
C GLY A 152 -3.31 -17.60 -0.68
N PHE A 153 -4.00 -16.82 0.16
CA PHE A 153 -5.19 -16.04 -0.26
C PHE A 153 -4.97 -15.24 -1.54
N ILE A 154 -3.87 -14.49 -1.64
CA ILE A 154 -3.57 -13.69 -2.83
C ILE A 154 -3.44 -14.57 -4.07
N GLY A 155 -2.72 -15.69 -3.99
CA GLY A 155 -2.52 -16.59 -5.11
C GLY A 155 -3.83 -17.20 -5.60
N VAL A 156 -4.68 -17.66 -4.70
CA VAL A 156 -5.99 -18.25 -5.02
C VAL A 156 -6.91 -17.20 -5.65
N GLU A 157 -7.06 -16.03 -5.03
CA GLU A 157 -7.94 -14.96 -5.52
C GLU A 157 -7.49 -14.40 -6.87
N VAL A 158 -6.17 -14.21 -7.08
CA VAL A 158 -5.63 -13.77 -8.38
C VAL A 158 -5.84 -14.84 -9.45
N SER A 159 -5.63 -16.12 -9.12
CA SER A 159 -5.86 -17.24 -10.05
C SER A 159 -7.33 -17.33 -10.46
N GLU A 160 -8.25 -17.18 -9.52
CA GLU A 160 -9.68 -17.13 -9.81
C GLU A 160 -10.02 -16.00 -10.78
N GLN A 161 -9.55 -14.77 -10.49
CA GLN A 161 -9.85 -13.62 -11.34
C GLN A 161 -9.24 -13.77 -12.74
N LEU A 162 -8.04 -14.30 -12.86
CA LEU A 162 -7.41 -14.57 -14.15
C LEU A 162 -8.15 -15.67 -14.94
N SER A 163 -8.62 -16.71 -14.26
CA SER A 163 -9.43 -17.76 -14.88
C SER A 163 -10.76 -17.21 -15.37
N LEU A 164 -11.44 -16.39 -14.58
CA LEU A 164 -12.67 -15.71 -14.98
C LEU A 164 -12.46 -14.73 -16.16
N ALA A 165 -11.25 -14.18 -16.29
CA ALA A 165 -10.82 -13.38 -17.44
C ALA A 165 -10.48 -14.22 -18.67
N GLY A 166 -10.70 -15.55 -18.64
CA GLY A 166 -10.47 -16.46 -19.77
C GLY A 166 -9.02 -16.92 -19.94
N LYS A 167 -8.19 -16.80 -18.90
CA LYS A 167 -6.82 -17.31 -18.91
C LYS A 167 -6.79 -18.79 -18.50
N GLU A 168 -5.84 -19.54 -19.04
CA GLU A 168 -5.46 -20.85 -18.50
C GLU A 168 -4.50 -20.63 -17.33
N VAL A 169 -4.92 -21.02 -16.10
CA VAL A 169 -4.15 -20.79 -14.87
C VAL A 169 -3.78 -22.09 -14.20
#